data_289eddbab390016ed5803a96da626f6e
#
_entry.id   289eddbab390016ed5803a96da626f6e
#
_cell.length_a   1.000
_cell.length_b   1.000
_cell.length_c   1.000
_cell.angle_alpha   90.00
_cell.angle_beta   90.00
_cell.angle_gamma   90.00
#
_symmetry.space_group_name_H-M   'P 1'
#
loop_
_entity.id
_entity.type
_entity.pdbx_description
1 polymer ?
#
loop_
_entity_poly.entity_id
_entity_poly.type
_entity_poly.pdbx_seq_one_letter_code
_entity_poly.pdbx_strand_id
1 'polypeptide(L)'
;MNLMESKTVVVTGPTSGIGKEIARGLAKLGATLVLGCRNSAAGASLAEELRSAWGINVEVIQVDISVGELIEKFAKTILERHPRLDVLVNNAGVSRGTLPRSKSSDGIELTFGTNVMGYFLLTNALLKRLRGSAPSRIVNVASTFASDLDLDDLQFERRPWDSMKAYAQSKACDRLLTWAFARRLEGSGVTANAMAPGLIADTGLYRNTPSSVMSQLRQRGGGRTPTDGADTAIWLASSRDVDHMTGKLFENRKEIPCSFRNTQREERLWSICERLAASG
;
A
#
# COMPACT_ATOMS: atom_id res chain seq x y z
N MET A 1 7.54 -8.50 26.52
CA MET A 1 8.29 -8.32 25.27
C MET A 1 7.27 -8.00 24.18
N ASN A 2 7.41 -6.84 23.56
CA ASN A 2 6.47 -6.43 22.50
C ASN A 2 6.71 -7.26 21.23
N LEU A 3 5.64 -7.65 20.53
CA LEU A 3 5.70 -8.57 19.38
C LEU A 3 6.57 -8.05 18.23
N MET A 4 6.67 -6.71 18.09
CA MET A 4 7.42 -6.04 17.02
C MET A 4 8.64 -5.27 17.56
N GLU A 5 9.06 -5.55 18.79
CA GLU A 5 10.28 -4.96 19.35
C GLU A 5 11.49 -5.28 18.46
N SER A 6 12.33 -4.29 18.20
CA SER A 6 13.47 -4.36 17.27
C SER A 6 13.10 -4.56 15.77
N LYS A 7 11.82 -4.47 15.40
CA LYS A 7 11.38 -4.53 14.02
C LYS A 7 11.23 -3.12 13.42
N THR A 8 11.80 -2.90 12.25
CA THR A 8 11.64 -1.67 11.47
C THR A 8 10.55 -1.85 10.42
N VAL A 9 9.57 -0.96 10.44
CA VAL A 9 8.42 -0.99 9.54
C VAL A 9 8.29 0.32 8.79
N VAL A 10 8.24 0.26 7.47
CA VAL A 10 7.87 1.39 6.61
C VAL A 10 6.37 1.35 6.35
N VAL A 11 5.67 2.48 6.56
CA VAL A 11 4.25 2.64 6.23
C VAL A 11 4.08 3.85 5.32
N THR A 12 3.49 3.66 4.13
CA THR A 12 3.15 4.76 3.23
C THR A 12 1.72 5.25 3.45
N GLY A 13 1.50 6.58 3.36
CA GLY A 13 0.19 7.20 3.58
C GLY A 13 -0.36 7.07 5.00
N PRO A 14 0.45 7.27 6.05
CA PRO A 14 0.06 7.01 7.45
C PRO A 14 -0.77 8.13 8.07
N THR A 15 -1.00 9.26 7.39
CA THR A 15 -1.53 10.48 8.03
C THR A 15 -3.05 10.50 8.19
N SER A 16 -3.77 9.53 7.64
CA SER A 16 -5.25 9.46 7.74
C SER A 16 -5.77 8.04 7.54
N GLY A 17 -7.04 7.83 7.92
CA GLY A 17 -7.78 6.60 7.64
C GLY A 17 -7.05 5.33 8.09
N ILE A 18 -7.08 4.31 7.24
CA ILE A 18 -6.51 2.99 7.54
C ILE A 18 -5.01 3.06 7.81
N GLY A 19 -4.25 3.87 7.06
CA GLY A 19 -2.80 4.01 7.24
C GLY A 19 -2.42 4.56 8.61
N LYS A 20 -3.23 5.48 9.17
CA LYS A 20 -3.03 5.99 10.52
C LYS A 20 -3.25 4.91 11.58
N GLU A 21 -4.29 4.11 11.41
CA GLU A 21 -4.58 3.01 12.34
C GLU A 21 -3.58 1.85 12.21
N ILE A 22 -3.04 1.59 11.00
CA ILE A 22 -1.93 0.65 10.81
C ILE A 22 -0.70 1.13 11.60
N ALA A 23 -0.32 2.41 11.45
CA ALA A 23 0.81 2.98 12.18
C ALA A 23 0.60 2.89 13.71
N ARG A 24 -0.59 3.23 14.22
CA ARG A 24 -0.95 3.12 15.64
C ARG A 24 -0.86 1.67 16.15
N GLY A 25 -1.42 0.73 15.40
CA GLY A 25 -1.41 -0.69 15.79
C GLY A 25 0.01 -1.27 15.84
N LEU A 26 0.87 -0.93 14.88
CA LEU A 26 2.26 -1.37 14.85
C LEU A 26 3.11 -0.67 15.94
N ALA A 27 2.84 0.61 16.23
CA ALA A 27 3.41 1.33 17.33
C ALA A 27 3.11 0.67 18.68
N LYS A 28 1.84 0.34 18.91
CA LYS A 28 1.39 -0.39 20.11
C LYS A 28 2.10 -1.73 20.30
N LEU A 29 2.53 -2.37 19.21
CA LEU A 29 3.30 -3.62 19.23
C LEU A 29 4.81 -3.40 19.37
N GLY A 30 5.29 -2.15 19.51
CA GLY A 30 6.68 -1.80 19.79
C GLY A 30 7.56 -1.65 18.54
N ALA A 31 7.00 -1.52 17.34
CA ALA A 31 7.79 -1.35 16.12
C ALA A 31 8.48 0.01 16.04
N THR A 32 9.69 0.05 15.49
CA THR A 32 10.28 1.29 14.95
C THR A 32 9.59 1.60 13.62
N LEU A 33 9.07 2.82 13.49
CA LEU A 33 8.27 3.22 12.32
C LEU A 33 8.98 4.25 11.44
N VAL A 34 8.94 4.03 10.13
CA VAL A 34 9.27 5.02 9.11
C VAL A 34 7.99 5.38 8.36
N LEU A 35 7.53 6.61 8.53
CA LEU A 35 6.27 7.12 8.01
C LEU A 35 6.52 7.92 6.73
N GLY A 36 6.18 7.33 5.58
CA GLY A 36 6.25 7.99 4.27
C GLY A 36 4.96 8.75 3.95
N CYS A 37 5.00 10.08 3.88
CA CYS A 37 3.81 10.90 3.61
C CYS A 37 4.12 12.20 2.86
N ARG A 38 3.11 12.72 2.14
CA ARG A 38 3.23 13.99 1.41
C ARG A 38 3.22 15.21 2.33
N ASN A 39 2.37 15.17 3.36
CA ASN A 39 2.25 16.24 4.34
C ASN A 39 3.13 15.94 5.56
N SER A 40 4.31 16.53 5.58
CA SER A 40 5.29 16.33 6.65
C SER A 40 4.81 16.86 8.00
N ALA A 41 4.02 17.94 8.04
CA ALA A 41 3.46 18.46 9.29
C ALA A 41 2.46 17.48 9.92
N ALA A 42 1.55 16.91 9.12
CA ALA A 42 0.64 15.87 9.59
C ALA A 42 1.39 14.58 9.99
N GLY A 43 2.46 14.25 9.29
CA GLY A 43 3.37 13.15 9.66
C GLY A 43 4.05 13.40 10.99
N ALA A 44 4.59 14.60 11.22
CA ALA A 44 5.24 14.99 12.47
C ALA A 44 4.27 14.94 13.67
N SER A 45 3.04 15.44 13.49
CA SER A 45 2.01 15.36 14.53
C SER A 45 1.67 13.91 14.89
N LEU A 46 1.53 13.03 13.90
CA LEU A 46 1.31 11.61 14.16
C LEU A 46 2.54 10.97 14.85
N ALA A 47 3.74 11.28 14.40
CA ALA A 47 4.96 10.74 15.02
C ALA A 47 5.08 11.12 16.49
N GLU A 48 4.73 12.36 16.85
CA GLU A 48 4.72 12.82 18.25
C GLU A 48 3.65 12.08 19.06
N GLU A 49 2.46 11.92 18.54
CA GLU A 49 1.40 11.10 19.13
C GLU A 49 1.91 9.68 19.45
N LEU A 50 2.56 9.03 18.47
CA LEU A 50 3.03 7.65 18.59
C LEU A 50 4.18 7.52 19.58
N ARG A 51 5.14 8.46 19.58
CA ARG A 51 6.25 8.48 20.54
C ARG A 51 5.75 8.67 21.98
N SER A 52 4.85 9.63 22.16
CA SER A 52 4.30 9.93 23.51
C SER A 52 3.46 8.78 24.05
N ALA A 53 2.70 8.07 23.20
CA ALA A 53 1.82 7.01 23.64
C ALA A 53 2.55 5.68 23.91
N TRP A 54 3.61 5.36 23.15
CA TRP A 54 4.24 4.02 23.20
C TRP A 54 5.76 4.01 23.36
N GLY A 55 6.41 5.16 23.44
CA GLY A 55 7.86 5.25 23.69
C GLY A 55 8.73 4.67 22.56
N ILE A 56 8.22 4.59 21.34
CA ILE A 56 8.91 3.99 20.20
C ILE A 56 9.66 5.02 19.35
N ASN A 57 10.60 4.53 18.53
CA ASN A 57 11.23 5.35 17.51
C ASN A 57 10.31 5.53 16.30
N VAL A 58 10.09 6.77 15.89
CA VAL A 58 9.32 7.11 14.70
C VAL A 58 10.08 8.14 13.86
N GLU A 59 10.33 7.84 12.60
CA GLU A 59 10.88 8.79 11.63
C GLU A 59 9.82 9.16 10.60
N VAL A 60 9.79 10.43 10.22
CA VAL A 60 8.91 10.93 9.14
C VAL A 60 9.78 11.35 7.97
N ILE A 61 9.52 10.79 6.80
CA ILE A 61 10.20 11.15 5.56
C ILE A 61 9.15 11.57 4.55
N GLN A 62 9.34 12.77 3.98
CA GLN A 62 8.43 13.28 2.97
C GLN A 62 8.58 12.52 1.66
N VAL A 63 7.46 12.05 1.10
CA VAL A 63 7.41 11.38 -0.19
C VAL A 63 6.03 11.54 -0.84
N ASP A 64 6.01 11.79 -2.13
CA ASP A 64 4.87 11.53 -3.00
C ASP A 64 5.16 10.27 -3.82
N ILE A 65 4.44 9.20 -3.54
CA ILE A 65 4.67 7.90 -4.19
C ILE A 65 4.12 7.85 -5.63
N SER A 66 3.60 8.93 -6.17
CA SER A 66 3.28 9.05 -7.60
C SER A 66 4.44 9.58 -8.44
N VAL A 67 5.61 9.85 -7.81
CA VAL A 67 6.79 10.47 -8.44
C VAL A 67 8.01 9.61 -8.18
N GLY A 68 8.60 9.05 -9.25
CA GLY A 68 9.71 8.10 -9.19
C GLY A 68 10.95 8.66 -8.48
N GLU A 69 11.37 9.86 -8.83
CA GLU A 69 12.53 10.54 -8.20
C GLU A 69 12.35 10.70 -6.67
N LEU A 70 11.12 11.00 -6.22
CA LEU A 70 10.85 11.14 -4.79
C LEU A 70 10.84 9.78 -4.08
N ILE A 71 10.40 8.72 -4.76
CA ILE A 71 10.48 7.35 -4.25
C ILE A 71 11.93 6.92 -4.10
N GLU A 72 12.78 7.19 -5.08
CA GLU A 72 14.22 6.89 -5.02
C GLU A 72 14.91 7.60 -3.85
N LYS A 73 14.66 8.90 -3.67
CA LYS A 73 15.17 9.68 -2.54
C LYS A 73 14.70 9.12 -1.20
N PHE A 74 13.41 8.76 -1.12
CA PHE A 74 12.81 8.15 0.07
C PHE A 74 13.47 6.80 0.39
N ALA A 75 13.58 5.92 -0.59
CA ALA A 75 14.22 4.62 -0.43
C ALA A 75 15.70 4.75 -0.04
N LYS A 76 16.44 5.65 -0.69
CA LYS A 76 17.85 5.94 -0.36
C LYS A 76 18.00 6.35 1.10
N THR A 77 17.16 7.28 1.58
CA THR A 77 17.19 7.72 2.99
C THR A 77 16.94 6.56 3.95
N ILE A 78 15.97 5.68 3.64
CA ILE A 78 15.71 4.48 4.45
C ILE A 78 16.94 3.56 4.46
N LEU A 79 17.54 3.29 3.30
CA LEU A 79 18.70 2.41 3.19
C LEU A 79 19.92 2.93 3.93
N GLU A 80 20.11 4.24 4.02
CA GLU A 80 21.20 4.88 4.76
C GLU A 80 21.00 4.85 6.26
N ARG A 81 19.76 5.06 6.75
CA ARG A 81 19.48 5.25 8.17
C ARG A 81 19.04 3.98 8.90
N HIS A 82 18.46 3.03 8.18
CA HIS A 82 17.91 1.81 8.78
C HIS A 82 18.67 0.57 8.28
N PRO A 83 19.51 -0.06 9.09
CA PRO A 83 20.27 -1.27 8.72
C PRO A 83 19.37 -2.48 8.48
N ARG A 84 18.13 -2.45 8.98
CA ARG A 84 17.09 -3.47 8.78
C ARG A 84 15.79 -2.86 8.28
N LEU A 85 15.06 -3.63 7.48
CA LEU A 85 13.67 -3.37 7.11
C LEU A 85 12.91 -4.70 7.18
N ASP A 86 12.12 -4.86 8.23
CA ASP A 86 11.39 -6.10 8.49
C ASP A 86 10.04 -6.13 7.79
N VAL A 87 9.37 -4.98 7.65
CA VAL A 87 8.06 -4.90 6.98
C VAL A 87 7.95 -3.64 6.12
N LEU A 88 7.46 -3.81 4.90
CA LEU A 88 6.99 -2.73 4.04
C LEU A 88 5.47 -2.80 3.92
N VAL A 89 4.77 -1.76 4.38
CA VAL A 89 3.33 -1.61 4.20
C VAL A 89 3.06 -0.57 3.11
N ASN A 90 2.73 -1.03 1.93
CA ASN A 90 2.25 -0.21 0.82
C ASN A 90 0.76 0.07 1.05
N ASN A 91 0.45 1.24 1.63
CA ASN A 91 -0.91 1.62 1.97
C ASN A 91 -1.38 2.90 1.26
N ALA A 92 -0.48 3.82 0.93
CA ALA A 92 -0.86 5.07 0.27
C ALA A 92 -1.63 4.80 -1.02
N GLY A 93 -2.75 5.46 -1.19
CA GLY A 93 -3.59 5.29 -2.37
C GLY A 93 -4.54 6.48 -2.57
N VAL A 94 -5.00 6.62 -3.79
CA VAL A 94 -5.94 7.67 -4.19
C VAL A 94 -7.12 7.09 -4.97
N SER A 95 -8.28 7.75 -4.83
CA SER A 95 -9.42 7.65 -5.73
C SER A 95 -9.79 9.06 -6.16
N ARG A 96 -10.09 9.26 -7.44
CA ARG A 96 -10.32 10.61 -7.97
C ARG A 96 -11.74 11.13 -7.74
N GLY A 97 -12.69 10.26 -7.42
CA GLY A 97 -14.09 10.64 -7.24
C GLY A 97 -14.64 11.32 -8.50
N THR A 98 -15.10 12.56 -8.38
CA THR A 98 -15.60 13.37 -9.49
C THR A 98 -14.54 14.17 -10.25
N LEU A 99 -13.28 14.10 -9.82
CA LEU A 99 -12.21 14.85 -10.48
C LEU A 99 -11.86 14.28 -11.86
N PRO A 100 -11.48 15.13 -12.82
CA PRO A 100 -11.05 14.69 -14.13
C PRO A 100 -9.79 13.84 -14.06
N ARG A 101 -9.51 13.13 -15.14
CA ARG A 101 -8.25 12.44 -15.35
C ARG A 101 -7.09 13.44 -15.22
N SER A 102 -6.06 13.06 -14.50
CA SER A 102 -4.84 13.84 -14.37
C SER A 102 -3.61 12.92 -14.33
N LYS A 103 -2.45 13.48 -14.57
CA LYS A 103 -1.17 12.76 -14.54
C LYS A 103 -0.31 13.24 -13.36
N SER A 104 0.62 12.40 -12.92
CA SER A 104 1.72 12.78 -12.05
C SER A 104 2.76 13.62 -12.84
N SER A 105 3.81 14.13 -12.16
CA SER A 105 4.95 14.77 -12.84
C SER A 105 5.65 13.83 -13.82
N ASP A 106 5.62 12.54 -13.60
CA ASP A 106 6.21 11.51 -14.46
C ASP A 106 5.33 11.21 -15.70
N GLY A 107 4.24 11.97 -15.91
CA GLY A 107 3.33 11.78 -17.03
C GLY A 107 2.38 10.58 -16.93
N ILE A 108 2.39 9.86 -15.80
CA ILE A 108 1.55 8.66 -15.55
C ILE A 108 0.19 9.08 -14.98
N GLU A 109 -0.91 8.41 -15.38
CA GLU A 109 -2.24 8.65 -14.80
C GLU A 109 -2.17 8.51 -13.28
N LEU A 110 -2.71 9.49 -12.55
CA LEU A 110 -2.43 9.69 -11.13
C LEU A 110 -2.90 8.52 -10.25
N THR A 111 -4.01 7.85 -10.60
CA THR A 111 -4.48 6.68 -9.82
C THR A 111 -3.56 5.50 -10.04
N PHE A 112 -3.20 5.22 -11.29
CA PHE A 112 -2.27 4.16 -11.64
C PHE A 112 -0.86 4.48 -11.11
N GLY A 113 -0.39 5.72 -11.27
CA GLY A 113 0.91 6.17 -10.76
C GLY A 113 1.05 5.99 -9.25
N THR A 114 0.03 6.42 -8.50
CA THR A 114 0.06 6.34 -7.03
C THR A 114 -0.15 4.91 -6.53
N ASN A 115 -1.22 4.25 -6.97
CA ASN A 115 -1.64 2.98 -6.39
C ASN A 115 -0.80 1.81 -6.87
N VAL A 116 -0.31 1.84 -8.12
CA VAL A 116 0.38 0.70 -8.75
C VAL A 116 1.87 0.97 -8.91
N MET A 117 2.25 2.03 -9.65
CA MET A 117 3.66 2.33 -9.88
C MET A 117 4.38 2.68 -8.58
N GLY A 118 3.73 3.42 -7.68
CA GLY A 118 4.28 3.73 -6.36
C GLY A 118 4.63 2.48 -5.55
N TYR A 119 3.75 1.48 -5.53
CA TYR A 119 4.01 0.20 -4.86
C TYR A 119 5.12 -0.58 -5.55
N PHE A 120 5.08 -0.63 -6.89
CA PHE A 120 6.09 -1.33 -7.68
C PHE A 120 7.49 -0.75 -7.48
N LEU A 121 7.64 0.56 -7.66
CA LEU A 121 8.92 1.26 -7.57
C LEU A 121 9.50 1.19 -6.15
N LEU A 122 8.69 1.51 -5.14
CA LEU A 122 9.15 1.50 -3.74
C LEU A 122 9.56 0.09 -3.29
N THR A 123 8.77 -0.92 -3.65
CA THR A 123 9.10 -2.31 -3.30
C THR A 123 10.42 -2.72 -3.93
N ASN A 124 10.63 -2.44 -5.23
CA ASN A 124 11.88 -2.77 -5.92
C ASN A 124 13.09 -2.02 -5.33
N ALA A 125 12.94 -0.73 -5.03
CA ALA A 125 14.02 0.08 -4.44
C ALA A 125 14.45 -0.42 -3.05
N LEU A 126 13.52 -1.00 -2.27
CA LEU A 126 13.79 -1.52 -0.93
C LEU A 126 14.07 -3.04 -0.90
N LEU A 127 13.96 -3.72 -2.03
CA LEU A 127 13.98 -5.20 -2.09
C LEU A 127 15.28 -5.82 -1.56
N LYS A 128 16.43 -5.20 -1.86
CA LYS A 128 17.74 -5.66 -1.36
C LYS A 128 17.78 -5.64 0.18
N ARG A 129 17.22 -4.58 0.79
CA ARG A 129 17.17 -4.45 2.25
C ARG A 129 16.18 -5.43 2.87
N LEU A 130 15.02 -5.65 2.27
CA LEU A 130 14.05 -6.65 2.71
C LEU A 130 14.67 -8.06 2.69
N ARG A 131 15.34 -8.44 1.59
CA ARG A 131 16.06 -9.73 1.51
C ARG A 131 17.16 -9.87 2.58
N GLY A 132 17.94 -8.83 2.79
CA GLY A 132 18.99 -8.81 3.83
C GLY A 132 18.48 -8.80 5.26
N SER A 133 17.18 -8.53 5.44
CA SER A 133 16.51 -8.49 6.74
C SER A 133 15.60 -9.70 6.99
N ALA A 134 15.62 -10.70 6.10
CA ALA A 134 14.75 -11.87 6.21
C ALA A 134 14.82 -12.54 7.61
N PRO A 135 13.71 -13.05 8.15
CA PRO A 135 12.37 -13.03 7.56
C PRO A 135 11.77 -11.63 7.55
N SER A 136 11.26 -11.21 6.38
CA SER A 136 10.66 -9.90 6.17
C SER A 136 9.38 -9.99 5.34
N ARG A 137 8.58 -8.92 5.33
CA ARG A 137 7.22 -8.98 4.78
C ARG A 137 6.88 -7.74 3.96
N ILE A 138 6.16 -7.95 2.86
CA ILE A 138 5.52 -6.92 2.06
C ILE A 138 4.01 -7.08 2.24
N VAL A 139 3.34 -6.02 2.68
CA VAL A 139 1.89 -5.96 2.86
C VAL A 139 1.32 -4.89 1.93
N ASN A 140 0.55 -5.30 0.94
CA ASN A 140 -0.08 -4.40 -0.03
C ASN A 140 -1.56 -4.19 0.33
N VAL A 141 -1.95 -2.94 0.58
CA VAL A 141 -3.34 -2.58 0.82
C VAL A 141 -4.07 -2.48 -0.51
N ALA A 142 -4.73 -3.57 -0.88
CA ALA A 142 -5.57 -3.70 -2.06
C ALA A 142 -7.04 -3.32 -1.76
N SER A 143 -8.00 -4.02 -2.34
CA SER A 143 -9.44 -3.82 -2.12
C SER A 143 -10.22 -5.06 -2.60
N THR A 144 -11.42 -5.30 -2.08
CA THR A 144 -12.40 -6.20 -2.71
C THR A 144 -13.00 -5.59 -3.97
N PHE A 145 -13.06 -4.26 -4.03
CA PHE A 145 -13.45 -3.53 -5.24
C PHE A 145 -12.27 -3.49 -6.22
N ALA A 146 -12.10 -4.59 -6.99
CA ALA A 146 -11.02 -4.80 -7.94
C ALA A 146 -11.60 -5.51 -9.18
N SER A 147 -11.67 -4.79 -10.30
CA SER A 147 -12.29 -5.22 -11.55
C SER A 147 -11.81 -4.38 -12.73
N ASP A 148 -12.44 -4.52 -13.88
CA ASP A 148 -12.24 -3.71 -15.08
C ASP A 148 -10.78 -3.67 -15.58
N LEU A 149 -10.02 -4.74 -15.34
CA LEU A 149 -8.59 -4.81 -15.67
C LEU A 149 -8.40 -4.95 -17.19
N ASP A 150 -8.02 -3.85 -17.81
CA ASP A 150 -7.57 -3.77 -19.19
C ASP A 150 -6.08 -3.40 -19.22
N LEU A 151 -5.24 -4.39 -19.47
CA LEU A 151 -3.77 -4.22 -19.53
C LEU A 151 -3.31 -3.43 -20.78
N ASP A 152 -4.18 -3.20 -21.74
CA ASP A 152 -3.89 -2.40 -22.94
C ASP A 152 -4.18 -0.91 -22.73
N ASP A 153 -4.94 -0.58 -21.66
CA ASP A 153 -5.32 0.81 -21.37
C ASP A 153 -5.35 1.10 -19.85
N LEU A 154 -4.25 0.81 -19.17
CA LEU A 154 -4.13 1.03 -17.73
C LEU A 154 -4.25 2.50 -17.33
N GLN A 155 -3.99 3.41 -18.25
CA GLN A 155 -3.99 4.84 -17.99
C GLN A 155 -5.21 5.58 -18.54
N PHE A 156 -6.22 4.88 -19.07
CA PHE A 156 -7.41 5.48 -19.71
C PHE A 156 -7.05 6.48 -20.83
N GLU A 157 -6.19 6.07 -21.72
CA GLU A 157 -5.83 6.88 -22.91
C GLU A 157 -6.74 6.64 -24.10
N ARG A 158 -7.40 5.48 -24.15
CA ARG A 158 -8.31 5.07 -25.23
C ARG A 158 -9.77 5.08 -24.79
N ARG A 159 -10.05 4.65 -23.56
CA ARG A 159 -11.40 4.60 -22.99
C ARG A 159 -11.80 5.95 -22.38
N PRO A 160 -13.10 6.29 -22.36
CA PRO A 160 -13.58 7.43 -21.56
C PRO A 160 -13.14 7.31 -20.09
N TRP A 161 -12.75 8.44 -19.52
CA TRP A 161 -12.34 8.49 -18.11
C TRP A 161 -13.49 8.12 -17.19
N ASP A 162 -13.22 7.17 -16.29
CA ASP A 162 -14.08 6.78 -15.19
C ASP A 162 -13.20 6.52 -13.95
N SER A 163 -13.31 7.38 -12.96
CA SER A 163 -12.48 7.34 -11.78
C SER A 163 -12.68 6.08 -10.93
N MET A 164 -13.89 5.53 -10.92
CA MET A 164 -14.19 4.31 -10.16
C MET A 164 -13.59 3.08 -10.85
N LYS A 165 -13.66 3.03 -12.18
CA LYS A 165 -13.00 1.97 -12.97
C LYS A 165 -11.48 2.09 -12.87
N ALA A 166 -10.91 3.30 -12.92
CA ALA A 166 -9.49 3.52 -12.74
C ALA A 166 -9.02 3.02 -11.35
N TYR A 167 -9.78 3.33 -10.30
CA TYR A 167 -9.51 2.80 -8.96
C TYR A 167 -9.63 1.29 -8.90
N ALA A 168 -10.74 0.71 -9.38
CA ALA A 168 -10.96 -0.74 -9.37
C ALA A 168 -9.87 -1.49 -10.15
N GLN A 169 -9.47 -0.97 -11.32
CA GLN A 169 -8.37 -1.50 -12.12
C GLN A 169 -7.03 -1.41 -11.38
N SER A 170 -6.74 -0.28 -10.71
CA SER A 170 -5.51 -0.14 -9.93
C SER A 170 -5.44 -1.18 -8.79
N LYS A 171 -6.57 -1.47 -8.13
CA LYS A 171 -6.63 -2.48 -7.08
C LYS A 171 -6.55 -3.92 -7.61
N ALA A 172 -6.97 -4.17 -8.83
CA ALA A 172 -6.70 -5.43 -9.53
C ALA A 172 -5.19 -5.58 -9.83
N CYS A 173 -4.53 -4.49 -10.26
CA CYS A 173 -3.08 -4.47 -10.48
C CYS A 173 -2.30 -4.74 -9.18
N ASP A 174 -2.70 -4.13 -8.03
CA ASP A 174 -2.05 -4.38 -6.74
C ASP A 174 -2.07 -5.85 -6.34
N ARG A 175 -3.16 -6.55 -6.64
CA ARG A 175 -3.25 -7.99 -6.41
C ARG A 175 -2.31 -8.78 -7.33
N LEU A 176 -2.30 -8.48 -8.65
CA LEU A 176 -1.40 -9.15 -9.61
C LEU A 176 0.07 -8.92 -9.24
N LEU A 177 0.47 -7.69 -8.89
CA LEU A 177 1.82 -7.40 -8.46
C LEU A 177 2.20 -8.14 -7.17
N THR A 178 1.27 -8.29 -6.23
CA THR A 178 1.50 -9.07 -5.01
C THR A 178 1.90 -10.51 -5.34
N TRP A 179 1.18 -11.16 -6.25
CA TRP A 179 1.51 -12.52 -6.69
C TRP A 179 2.80 -12.59 -7.49
N ALA A 180 3.04 -11.60 -8.37
CA ALA A 180 4.29 -11.51 -9.11
C ALA A 180 5.50 -11.34 -8.19
N PHE A 181 5.41 -10.50 -7.15
CA PHE A 181 6.44 -10.38 -6.12
C PHE A 181 6.61 -11.68 -5.34
N ALA A 182 5.52 -12.30 -4.89
CA ALA A 182 5.58 -13.54 -4.11
C ALA A 182 6.36 -14.64 -4.85
N ARG A 183 6.10 -14.82 -6.16
CA ARG A 183 6.85 -15.77 -6.99
C ARG A 183 8.33 -15.42 -7.13
N ARG A 184 8.65 -14.14 -7.37
CA ARG A 184 10.04 -13.66 -7.54
C ARG A 184 10.83 -13.67 -6.24
N LEU A 185 10.15 -13.79 -5.11
CA LEU A 185 10.73 -13.82 -3.77
C LEU A 185 10.76 -15.22 -3.16
N GLU A 186 10.31 -16.24 -3.89
CA GLU A 186 10.36 -17.61 -3.43
C GLU A 186 11.77 -18.00 -2.95
N GLY A 187 11.89 -18.65 -1.82
CA GLY A 187 13.14 -19.04 -1.19
C GLY A 187 13.98 -17.91 -0.58
N SER A 188 13.58 -16.63 -0.72
CA SER A 188 14.36 -15.49 -0.20
C SER A 188 14.08 -15.16 1.28
N GLY A 189 13.12 -15.79 1.90
CA GLY A 189 12.64 -15.45 3.24
C GLY A 189 11.82 -14.15 3.31
N VAL A 190 11.43 -13.58 2.16
CA VAL A 190 10.53 -12.42 2.07
C VAL A 190 9.17 -12.89 1.61
N THR A 191 8.11 -12.57 2.36
CA THR A 191 6.73 -12.86 1.95
C THR A 191 6.06 -11.60 1.39
N ALA A 192 5.16 -11.76 0.42
CA ALA A 192 4.36 -10.68 -0.15
C ALA A 192 2.88 -11.08 -0.14
N ASN A 193 2.05 -10.33 0.58
CA ASN A 193 0.61 -10.58 0.66
C ASN A 193 -0.19 -9.29 0.45
N ALA A 194 -1.39 -9.44 -0.07
CA ALA A 194 -2.35 -8.35 -0.20
C ALA A 194 -3.46 -8.48 0.85
N MET A 195 -4.05 -7.35 1.22
CA MET A 195 -5.26 -7.33 2.03
C MET A 195 -6.31 -6.38 1.47
N ALA A 196 -7.56 -6.70 1.72
CA ALA A 196 -8.69 -5.83 1.47
C ALA A 196 -9.26 -5.34 2.81
N PRO A 197 -9.36 -4.01 3.03
CA PRO A 197 -9.84 -3.47 4.31
C PRO A 197 -11.35 -3.58 4.50
N GLY A 198 -12.09 -4.02 3.47
CA GLY A 198 -13.54 -3.86 3.39
C GLY A 198 -13.93 -2.43 3.03
N LEU A 199 -15.21 -2.12 3.12
CA LEU A 199 -15.73 -0.79 2.82
C LEU A 199 -15.63 0.11 4.07
N ILE A 200 -14.66 1.03 4.06
CA ILE A 200 -14.43 2.01 5.12
C ILE A 200 -14.77 3.39 4.58
N ALA A 201 -15.93 3.92 4.95
CA ALA A 201 -16.42 5.19 4.42
C ALA A 201 -15.63 6.40 4.95
N ASP A 202 -15.14 6.35 6.19
CA ASP A 202 -14.48 7.48 6.86
C ASP A 202 -12.97 7.45 6.61
N THR A 203 -12.59 7.59 5.33
CA THR A 203 -11.19 7.69 4.91
C THR A 203 -10.99 8.88 3.97
N GLY A 204 -9.77 9.40 3.91
CA GLY A 204 -9.39 10.44 2.95
C GLY A 204 -9.51 10.01 1.48
N LEU A 205 -9.71 8.73 1.21
CA LEU A 205 -9.87 8.15 -0.13
C LEU A 205 -11.08 8.75 -0.86
N TYR A 206 -12.17 8.99 -0.15
CA TYR A 206 -13.45 9.44 -0.70
C TYR A 206 -13.69 10.95 -0.64
N ARG A 207 -12.64 11.76 -0.35
CA ARG A 207 -12.77 13.22 -0.18
C ARG A 207 -13.43 13.96 -1.35
N ASN A 208 -13.33 13.41 -2.56
CA ASN A 208 -13.88 13.98 -3.79
C ASN A 208 -15.12 13.22 -4.28
N THR A 209 -15.76 12.45 -3.41
CA THR A 209 -16.96 11.68 -3.72
C THR A 209 -18.20 12.45 -3.27
N PRO A 210 -19.26 12.54 -4.11
CA PRO A 210 -20.50 13.24 -3.75
C PRO A 210 -21.12 12.71 -2.45
N SER A 211 -21.70 13.60 -1.65
CA SER A 211 -22.32 13.25 -0.36
C SER A 211 -23.42 12.18 -0.48
N SER A 212 -24.20 12.20 -1.57
CA SER A 212 -25.21 11.17 -1.85
C SER A 212 -24.61 9.78 -2.02
N VAL A 213 -23.47 9.68 -2.73
CA VAL A 213 -22.74 8.41 -2.90
C VAL A 213 -22.12 7.99 -1.57
N MET A 214 -21.56 8.94 -0.80
CA MET A 214 -21.02 8.66 0.53
C MET A 214 -22.06 8.12 1.50
N SER A 215 -23.29 8.65 1.47
CA SER A 215 -24.39 8.13 2.29
C SER A 215 -24.72 6.68 1.95
N GLN A 216 -24.77 6.34 0.67
CA GLN A 216 -24.97 4.95 0.22
C GLN A 216 -23.82 4.03 0.63
N LEU A 217 -22.57 4.50 0.51
CA LEU A 217 -21.39 3.75 0.93
C LEU A 217 -21.40 3.47 2.44
N ARG A 218 -21.77 4.46 3.27
CA ARG A 218 -21.91 4.28 4.72
C ARG A 218 -22.97 3.24 5.08
N GLN A 219 -24.11 3.28 4.41
CA GLN A 219 -25.17 2.28 4.62
C GLN A 219 -24.69 0.86 4.24
N ARG A 220 -23.97 0.71 3.13
CA ARG A 220 -23.44 -0.57 2.67
C ARG A 220 -22.23 -1.06 3.48
N GLY A 221 -21.42 -0.16 4.01
CA GLY A 221 -20.22 -0.47 4.77
C GLY A 221 -20.46 -1.03 6.17
N GLY A 222 -21.71 -1.07 6.63
CA GLY A 222 -22.06 -1.68 7.91
C GLY A 222 -21.41 -1.00 9.12
N GLY A 223 -20.98 0.26 9.00
CA GLY A 223 -20.37 1.02 10.11
C GLY A 223 -18.92 0.66 10.44
N ARG A 224 -18.20 -0.03 9.55
CA ARG A 224 -16.78 -0.36 9.76
C ARG A 224 -15.92 0.91 9.89
N THR A 225 -15.05 0.89 10.89
CA THR A 225 -14.14 1.98 11.21
C THR A 225 -12.78 1.81 10.49
N PRO A 226 -11.95 2.87 10.39
CA PRO A 226 -10.57 2.72 9.94
C PRO A 226 -9.75 1.72 10.77
N THR A 227 -10.04 1.58 12.06
CA THR A 227 -9.42 0.59 12.95
C THR A 227 -9.74 -0.83 12.50
N ASP A 228 -11.01 -1.12 12.18
CA ASP A 228 -11.41 -2.43 11.63
C ASP A 228 -10.71 -2.72 10.30
N GLY A 229 -10.57 -1.68 9.45
CA GLY A 229 -9.89 -1.77 8.17
C GLY A 229 -8.39 -2.04 8.29
N ALA A 230 -7.75 -1.57 9.36
CA ALA A 230 -6.31 -1.74 9.60
C ALA A 230 -5.95 -3.13 10.16
N ASP A 231 -6.89 -3.80 10.81
CA ASP A 231 -6.66 -5.02 11.58
C ASP A 231 -5.93 -6.12 10.79
N THR A 232 -6.38 -6.41 9.57
CA THR A 232 -5.74 -7.43 8.73
C THR A 232 -4.32 -7.06 8.29
N ALA A 233 -4.06 -5.75 8.02
CA ALA A 233 -2.72 -5.30 7.67
C ALA A 233 -1.76 -5.41 8.87
N ILE A 234 -2.22 -5.06 10.06
CA ILE A 234 -1.44 -5.21 11.30
C ILE A 234 -1.13 -6.68 11.56
N TRP A 235 -2.12 -7.55 11.42
CA TRP A 235 -1.94 -9.00 11.57
C TRP A 235 -0.94 -9.56 10.55
N LEU A 236 -1.04 -9.21 9.26
CA LEU A 236 -0.08 -9.61 8.22
C LEU A 236 1.34 -9.10 8.50
N ALA A 237 1.46 -7.91 9.09
CA ALA A 237 2.74 -7.32 9.42
C ALA A 237 3.40 -7.95 10.66
N SER A 238 2.62 -8.46 11.62
CA SER A 238 3.12 -8.78 12.96
C SER A 238 2.91 -10.22 13.43
N SER A 239 1.84 -10.93 12.98
CA SER A 239 1.53 -12.26 13.51
C SER A 239 2.50 -13.34 13.01
N ARG A 240 2.81 -14.28 13.87
CA ARG A 240 3.55 -15.49 13.50
C ARG A 240 2.71 -16.49 12.68
N ASP A 241 1.41 -16.40 12.74
CA ASP A 241 0.50 -17.26 11.99
C ASP A 241 0.70 -17.17 10.47
N VAL A 242 1.30 -16.05 10.00
CA VAL A 242 1.50 -15.76 8.58
C VAL A 242 2.96 -15.86 8.12
N ASP A 243 3.88 -16.35 8.95
CA ASP A 243 5.31 -16.41 8.65
C ASP A 243 5.64 -17.08 7.31
N HIS A 244 4.86 -18.09 6.93
CA HIS A 244 5.06 -18.85 5.69
C HIS A 244 4.02 -18.56 4.61
N MET A 245 3.09 -17.63 4.88
CA MET A 245 2.05 -17.27 3.92
C MET A 245 2.57 -16.23 2.94
N THR A 246 2.53 -16.53 1.64
CA THR A 246 2.92 -15.61 0.57
C THR A 246 2.01 -15.77 -0.65
N GLY A 247 1.86 -14.71 -1.43
CA GLY A 247 1.03 -14.71 -2.64
C GLY A 247 -0.45 -14.88 -2.36
N LYS A 248 -0.95 -14.32 -1.27
CA LYS A 248 -2.35 -14.47 -0.84
C LYS A 248 -3.03 -13.12 -0.71
N LEU A 249 -4.37 -13.16 -0.78
CA LEU A 249 -5.25 -12.02 -0.51
C LEU A 249 -6.09 -12.32 0.73
N PHE A 250 -6.13 -11.37 1.66
CA PHE A 250 -6.85 -11.52 2.93
C PHE A 250 -7.89 -10.42 3.12
N GLU A 251 -9.01 -10.78 3.75
CA GLU A 251 -9.97 -9.86 4.35
C GLU A 251 -10.39 -10.41 5.72
N ASN A 252 -10.45 -9.56 6.75
CA ASN A 252 -10.80 -9.98 8.12
C ASN A 252 -9.93 -11.16 8.61
N ARG A 253 -8.62 -11.13 8.33
CA ARG A 253 -7.62 -12.18 8.63
C ARG A 253 -7.92 -13.56 7.99
N LYS A 254 -8.81 -13.61 7.01
CA LYS A 254 -9.15 -14.83 6.26
C LYS A 254 -8.69 -14.70 4.82
N GLU A 255 -8.09 -15.75 4.29
CA GLU A 255 -7.78 -15.81 2.87
C GLU A 255 -9.07 -15.76 2.05
N ILE A 256 -9.10 -14.90 1.04
CA ILE A 256 -10.20 -14.83 0.08
C ILE A 256 -9.69 -15.16 -1.32
N PRO A 257 -10.50 -15.89 -2.12
CA PRO A 257 -10.12 -16.27 -3.47
C PRO A 257 -10.06 -15.05 -4.39
N CYS A 258 -9.27 -15.17 -5.46
CA CYS A 258 -9.24 -14.17 -6.51
C CYS A 258 -9.40 -14.83 -7.87
N SER A 259 -10.53 -14.60 -8.51
CA SER A 259 -10.94 -15.23 -9.78
C SER A 259 -10.09 -14.80 -10.98
N PHE A 260 -9.40 -13.66 -10.92
CA PHE A 260 -8.59 -13.16 -12.04
C PHE A 260 -7.08 -13.39 -11.83
N ARG A 261 -6.66 -14.19 -10.86
CA ARG A 261 -5.27 -14.60 -10.69
C ARG A 261 -4.81 -15.40 -11.93
N ASN A 262 -3.77 -14.89 -12.59
CA ASN A 262 -3.25 -15.49 -13.82
C ASN A 262 -1.81 -15.05 -14.04
N THR A 263 -0.89 -16.01 -14.09
CA THR A 263 0.56 -15.75 -14.23
C THR A 263 0.89 -14.94 -15.49
N GLN A 264 0.24 -15.19 -16.61
CA GLN A 264 0.50 -14.44 -17.84
C GLN A 264 0.11 -12.96 -17.69
N ARG A 265 -0.99 -12.67 -17.01
CA ARG A 265 -1.39 -11.28 -16.69
C ARG A 265 -0.43 -10.63 -15.70
N GLU A 266 0.04 -11.37 -14.70
CA GLU A 266 1.03 -10.88 -13.74
C GLU A 266 2.33 -10.48 -14.44
N GLU A 267 2.86 -11.33 -15.32
CA GLU A 267 4.09 -11.06 -16.09
C GLU A 267 3.89 -9.88 -17.05
N ARG A 268 2.74 -9.81 -17.71
CA ARG A 268 2.43 -8.69 -18.60
C ARG A 268 2.38 -7.35 -17.85
N LEU A 269 1.69 -7.31 -16.70
CA LEU A 269 1.66 -6.12 -15.85
C LEU A 269 3.05 -5.74 -15.36
N TRP A 270 3.83 -6.73 -14.92
CA TRP A 270 5.20 -6.52 -14.49
C TRP A 270 6.04 -5.85 -15.57
N SER A 271 6.03 -6.38 -16.79
CA SER A 271 6.76 -5.80 -17.93
C SER A 271 6.27 -4.39 -18.31
N ILE A 272 4.97 -4.10 -18.13
CA ILE A 272 4.46 -2.73 -18.32
C ILE A 272 5.06 -1.79 -17.26
N CYS A 273 5.06 -2.20 -15.99
CA CYS A 273 5.62 -1.39 -14.90
C CYS A 273 7.14 -1.16 -15.08
N GLU A 274 7.90 -2.18 -15.51
CA GLU A 274 9.34 -2.03 -15.82
C GLU A 274 9.59 -1.03 -16.93
N ARG A 275 8.83 -1.08 -18.04
CA ARG A 275 8.98 -0.10 -19.13
C ARG A 275 8.66 1.32 -18.69
N LEU A 276 7.60 1.51 -17.90
CA LEU A 276 7.25 2.83 -17.38
C LEU A 276 8.28 3.35 -16.40
N ALA A 277 8.85 2.49 -15.56
CA ALA A 277 9.95 2.84 -14.66
C ALA A 277 11.23 3.27 -15.39
N ALA A 278 11.51 2.68 -16.56
CA ALA A 278 12.67 3.04 -17.37
C ALA A 278 12.49 4.32 -18.21
N SER A 279 11.27 4.84 -18.31
CA SER A 279 10.91 6.01 -19.15
C SER A 279 10.82 7.31 -18.36
N GLY A 280 10.80 7.27 -17.05
CA GLY A 280 10.75 8.41 -16.12
C GLY A 280 12.09 8.55 -15.42
#